data_bb5a200963f7d30b42f8b082b15c942e
#
_entry.id   bb5a200963f7d30b42f8b082b15c942e
#
_cell.length_a   1.000
_cell.length_b   1.000
_cell.length_c   1.000
_cell.angle_alpha   90.00
_cell.angle_beta   90.00
_cell.angle_gamma   90.00
#
_symmetry.space_group_name_H-M   'P 1'
#
loop_
_entity.id
_entity.type
_entity.pdbx_description
1 polymer ?
#
loop_
_entity_poly.entity_id
_entity_poly.type
_entity_poly.pdbx_seq_one_letter_code
_entity_poly.pdbx_strand_id
1 'polypeptide(L)'
;DESLVDAFTAATGLRIGEARTLLAKFGLGAEHVHRGAATLSPGERTRASLALLMANGANLLVLDEPTNHLDLPAIEQLEQALDTFDGTVILVTHDRDLRHRVRLTRTLELDAGTVSERR
;
A
#
# COMPACT_ATOMS: atom_id res chain seq x y z
N ASP A 1 -11.32 -21.02 4.43
CA ASP A 1 -10.70 -19.70 4.30
C ASP A 1 -10.46 -19.40 2.82
N GLU A 2 -10.99 -18.29 2.38
CA GLU A 2 -10.92 -17.85 0.98
C GLU A 2 -9.49 -17.46 0.61
N SER A 3 -9.03 -17.88 -0.59
CA SER A 3 -7.71 -17.46 -1.05
C SER A 3 -7.67 -15.97 -1.34
N LEU A 4 -6.46 -15.39 -1.31
CA LEU A 4 -6.28 -13.97 -1.62
C LEU A 4 -6.85 -13.62 -3.01
N VAL A 5 -6.54 -14.42 -4.03
CA VAL A 5 -7.00 -14.12 -5.37
C VAL A 5 -8.52 -14.23 -5.50
N ASP A 6 -9.15 -15.19 -4.81
CA ASP A 6 -10.60 -15.31 -4.84
C ASP A 6 -11.29 -14.15 -4.13
N ALA A 7 -10.78 -13.77 -2.96
CA ALA A 7 -11.28 -12.62 -2.23
C ALA A 7 -11.12 -11.32 -3.05
N PHE A 8 -9.99 -11.18 -3.72
CA PHE A 8 -9.67 -10.00 -4.52
C PHE A 8 -10.58 -9.91 -5.75
N THR A 9 -10.78 -11.00 -6.47
CA THR A 9 -11.66 -11.01 -7.64
C THR A 9 -13.12 -10.74 -7.23
N ALA A 10 -13.56 -11.31 -6.10
CA ALA A 10 -14.90 -11.04 -5.59
C ALA A 10 -15.11 -9.56 -5.25
N ALA A 11 -14.09 -8.91 -4.69
CA ALA A 11 -14.17 -7.51 -4.28
C ALA A 11 -14.06 -6.52 -5.44
N THR A 12 -13.38 -6.89 -6.53
CA THR A 12 -13.06 -5.96 -7.62
C THR A 12 -13.85 -6.23 -8.90
N GLY A 13 -14.34 -7.43 -9.10
CA GLY A 13 -14.94 -7.84 -10.36
C GLY A 13 -13.92 -8.10 -11.48
N LEU A 14 -12.63 -8.03 -11.19
CA LEU A 14 -11.59 -8.31 -12.17
C LEU A 14 -11.55 -9.79 -12.51
N ARG A 15 -11.11 -10.09 -13.73
CA ARG A 15 -10.79 -11.46 -14.12
C ARG A 15 -9.57 -11.93 -13.35
N ILE A 16 -9.45 -13.24 -13.16
CA ILE A 16 -8.36 -13.82 -12.37
C ILE A 16 -6.97 -13.42 -12.89
N GLY A 17 -6.77 -13.39 -14.21
CA GLY A 17 -5.50 -12.97 -14.80
C GLY A 17 -5.16 -11.51 -14.51
N GLU A 18 -6.16 -10.63 -14.60
CA GLU A 18 -5.98 -9.21 -14.27
C GLU A 18 -5.70 -9.01 -12.79
N ALA A 19 -6.42 -9.73 -11.92
CA ALA A 19 -6.21 -9.68 -10.48
C ALA A 19 -4.80 -10.13 -10.11
N ARG A 20 -4.33 -11.24 -10.68
CA ARG A 20 -2.99 -11.72 -10.42
C ARG A 20 -1.90 -10.76 -10.89
N THR A 21 -2.10 -10.14 -12.06
CA THR A 21 -1.18 -9.15 -12.58
C THR A 21 -1.08 -7.95 -11.65
N LEU A 22 -2.21 -7.45 -11.17
CA LEU A 22 -2.23 -6.30 -10.28
C LEU A 22 -1.61 -6.64 -8.93
N LEU A 23 -1.96 -7.78 -8.34
CA LEU A 23 -1.37 -8.24 -7.08
C LEU A 23 0.14 -8.40 -7.19
N ALA A 24 0.62 -8.91 -8.32
CA ALA A 24 2.06 -9.07 -8.56
C ALA A 24 2.79 -7.73 -8.56
N LYS A 25 2.17 -6.67 -9.07
CA LYS A 25 2.76 -5.31 -9.04
C LYS A 25 2.98 -4.83 -7.60
N PHE A 26 2.17 -5.30 -6.68
CA PHE A 26 2.32 -4.98 -5.25
C PHE A 26 3.12 -6.04 -4.49
N GLY A 27 3.86 -6.88 -5.20
CA GLY A 27 4.74 -7.87 -4.60
C GLY A 27 4.04 -9.14 -4.11
N LEU A 28 2.78 -9.35 -4.51
CA LEU A 28 2.00 -10.53 -4.12
C LEU A 28 1.89 -11.46 -5.33
N GLY A 29 2.91 -12.29 -5.49
CA GLY A 29 3.05 -13.19 -6.64
C GLY A 29 2.41 -14.56 -6.44
N ALA A 30 2.87 -15.52 -7.24
CA ALA A 30 2.29 -16.86 -7.31
C ALA A 30 2.25 -17.57 -5.95
N GLU A 31 3.20 -17.31 -5.09
CA GLU A 31 3.28 -17.93 -3.76
C GLU A 31 2.28 -17.33 -2.76
N HIS A 32 1.68 -16.19 -3.08
CA HIS A 32 0.75 -15.48 -2.18
C HIS A 32 -0.71 -15.65 -2.58
N VAL A 33 -0.98 -15.71 -3.88
CA VAL A 33 -2.36 -15.57 -4.40
C VAL A 33 -3.28 -16.73 -4.01
N HIS A 34 -2.71 -17.93 -3.78
CA HIS A 34 -3.48 -19.10 -3.36
C HIS A 34 -3.53 -19.31 -1.87
N ARG A 35 -2.81 -18.50 -1.10
CA ARG A 35 -2.84 -18.59 0.36
C ARG A 35 -4.16 -18.00 0.87
N GLY A 36 -4.61 -18.51 2.02
CA GLY A 36 -5.78 -17.94 2.69
C GLY A 36 -5.55 -16.47 3.03
N ALA A 37 -6.53 -15.63 2.70
CA ALA A 37 -6.41 -14.19 2.93
C ALA A 37 -6.16 -13.87 4.41
N ALA A 38 -6.71 -14.67 5.32
CA ALA A 38 -6.50 -14.48 6.74
C ALA A 38 -5.08 -14.80 7.21
N THR A 39 -4.29 -15.51 6.40
CA THR A 39 -2.91 -15.90 6.76
C THR A 39 -1.86 -14.90 6.33
N LEU A 40 -2.25 -13.81 5.68
CA LEU A 40 -1.32 -12.78 5.21
C LEU A 40 -0.69 -12.05 6.39
N SER A 41 0.59 -11.73 6.26
CA SER A 41 1.27 -10.86 7.21
C SER A 41 0.70 -9.44 7.17
N PRO A 42 0.95 -8.61 8.19
CA PRO A 42 0.51 -7.22 8.16
C PRO A 42 1.00 -6.45 6.92
N GLY A 43 2.25 -6.65 6.51
CA GLY A 43 2.79 -6.01 5.31
C GLY A 43 2.13 -6.51 4.03
N GLU A 44 1.87 -7.82 3.94
CA GLU A 44 1.15 -8.40 2.82
C GLU A 44 -0.27 -7.88 2.73
N ARG A 45 -0.97 -7.76 3.88
CA ARG A 45 -2.31 -7.17 3.92
C ARG A 45 -2.32 -5.73 3.46
N THR A 46 -1.36 -4.93 3.88
CA THR A 46 -1.25 -3.54 3.47
C THR A 46 -1.10 -3.45 1.97
N ARG A 47 -0.23 -4.27 1.38
CA ARG A 47 -0.02 -4.28 -0.07
C ARG A 47 -1.26 -4.76 -0.82
N ALA A 48 -1.94 -5.77 -0.33
CA ALA A 48 -3.20 -6.24 -0.92
C ALA A 48 -4.27 -5.14 -0.85
N SER A 49 -4.34 -4.42 0.26
CA SER A 49 -5.29 -3.30 0.42
C SER A 49 -5.00 -2.17 -0.57
N LEU A 50 -3.73 -1.83 -0.80
CA LEU A 50 -3.36 -0.82 -1.79
C LEU A 50 -3.75 -1.25 -3.19
N ALA A 51 -3.50 -2.51 -3.54
CA ALA A 51 -3.91 -3.07 -4.82
C ALA A 51 -5.43 -3.01 -4.99
N LEU A 52 -6.18 -3.32 -3.93
CA LEU A 52 -7.64 -3.27 -3.93
C LEU A 52 -8.14 -1.86 -4.18
N LEU A 53 -7.59 -0.88 -3.48
CA LEU A 53 -7.97 0.52 -3.66
C LEU A 53 -7.68 0.98 -5.09
N MET A 54 -6.53 0.61 -5.63
CA MET A 54 -6.19 0.95 -7.02
C MET A 54 -7.13 0.28 -8.02
N ALA A 55 -7.48 -0.98 -7.79
CA ALA A 55 -8.41 -1.72 -8.66
C ALA A 55 -9.81 -1.08 -8.66
N ASN A 56 -10.22 -0.50 -7.54
CA ASN A 56 -11.51 0.17 -7.41
C ASN A 56 -11.48 1.64 -7.83
N GLY A 57 -10.39 2.09 -8.44
CA GLY A 57 -10.30 3.43 -9.01
C GLY A 57 -9.92 4.52 -8.04
N ALA A 58 -9.42 4.18 -6.85
CA ALA A 58 -8.95 5.20 -5.92
C ALA A 58 -7.75 5.94 -6.53
N ASN A 59 -7.82 7.27 -6.52
CA ASN A 59 -6.74 8.12 -7.04
C ASN A 59 -6.13 9.00 -5.96
N LEU A 60 -6.58 8.86 -4.74
CA LEU A 60 -6.06 9.56 -3.57
C LEU A 60 -5.98 8.59 -2.40
N LEU A 61 -4.81 8.45 -1.82
CA LEU A 61 -4.59 7.69 -0.60
C LEU A 61 -4.18 8.61 0.53
N VAL A 62 -4.74 8.40 1.70
CA VAL A 62 -4.27 9.03 2.93
C VAL A 62 -3.78 7.93 3.85
N LEU A 63 -2.49 7.92 4.14
CA LEU A 63 -1.86 6.93 4.99
C LEU A 63 -1.38 7.61 6.28
N ASP A 64 -1.92 7.17 7.40
CA ASP A 64 -1.59 7.71 8.71
C ASP A 64 -0.71 6.72 9.46
N GLU A 65 0.55 7.08 9.67
CA GLU A 65 1.57 6.26 10.32
C GLU A 65 1.59 4.83 9.79
N PRO A 66 1.78 4.64 8.47
CA PRO A 66 1.61 3.31 7.85
C PRO A 66 2.69 2.30 8.22
N THR A 67 3.79 2.74 8.83
CA THR A 67 4.89 1.84 9.23
C THR A 67 4.75 1.29 10.63
N ASN A 68 3.74 1.70 11.39
CA ASN A 68 3.50 1.16 12.72
C ASN A 68 3.31 -0.35 12.66
N HIS A 69 4.03 -1.07 13.53
CA HIS A 69 3.97 -2.54 13.64
C HIS A 69 4.54 -3.29 12.43
N LEU A 70 5.25 -2.60 11.52
CA LEU A 70 5.91 -3.27 10.40
C LEU A 70 7.41 -3.42 10.70
N ASP A 71 7.97 -4.58 10.31
CA ASP A 71 9.42 -4.79 10.31
C ASP A 71 10.05 -4.14 9.07
N LEU A 72 11.39 -4.11 9.02
CA LEU A 72 12.09 -3.46 7.92
C LEU A 72 11.76 -4.02 6.54
N PRO A 73 11.71 -5.35 6.32
CA PRO A 73 11.30 -5.88 5.02
C PRO A 73 9.89 -5.44 4.61
N ALA A 74 8.95 -5.38 5.55
CA ALA A 74 7.59 -4.93 5.27
C ALA A 74 7.55 -3.45 4.91
N ILE A 75 8.36 -2.63 5.56
CA ILE A 75 8.49 -1.19 5.25
C ILE A 75 9.02 -1.01 3.82
N GLU A 76 10.05 -1.76 3.44
CA GLU A 76 10.60 -1.69 2.08
C GLU A 76 9.56 -2.09 1.04
N GLN A 77 8.75 -3.09 1.33
CA GLN A 77 7.67 -3.53 0.45
C GLN A 77 6.57 -2.47 0.35
N LEU A 78 6.26 -1.79 1.45
CA LEU A 78 5.32 -0.68 1.44
C LEU A 78 5.82 0.46 0.56
N GLU A 79 7.10 0.80 0.65
CA GLU A 79 7.71 1.83 -0.20
C GLU A 79 7.55 1.49 -1.68
N GLN A 80 7.83 0.25 -2.06
CA GLN A 80 7.67 -0.21 -3.44
C GLN A 80 6.20 -0.15 -3.88
N ALA A 81 5.28 -0.51 -3.00
CA ALA A 81 3.86 -0.45 -3.28
C ALA A 81 3.40 0.99 -3.50
N LEU A 82 3.90 1.92 -2.71
CA LEU A 82 3.57 3.35 -2.88
C LEU A 82 4.09 3.90 -4.20
N ASP A 83 5.27 3.46 -4.64
CA ASP A 83 5.79 3.82 -5.96
C ASP A 83 4.94 3.26 -7.10
N THR A 84 4.30 2.13 -6.88
CA THR A 84 3.43 1.49 -7.87
C THR A 84 2.06 2.16 -7.97
N PHE A 85 1.60 2.78 -6.87
CA PHE A 85 0.28 3.39 -6.83
C PHE A 85 0.21 4.59 -7.77
N ASP A 86 -0.81 4.57 -8.63
CA ASP A 86 -1.00 5.55 -9.70
C ASP A 86 -2.00 6.60 -9.20
N GLY A 87 -1.54 7.60 -8.53
CA GLY A 87 -2.39 8.64 -7.97
C GLY A 87 -1.64 9.50 -6.96
N THR A 88 -2.39 10.21 -6.15
CA THR A 88 -1.83 11.08 -5.11
C THR A 88 -1.81 10.36 -3.78
N VAL A 89 -0.70 10.43 -3.08
CA VAL A 89 -0.55 9.85 -1.74
C VAL A 89 -0.27 10.98 -0.75
N ILE A 90 -1.09 11.05 0.28
CA ILE A 90 -0.83 11.89 1.45
C ILE A 90 -0.32 11.00 2.56
N LEU A 91 0.91 11.23 2.98
CA LEU A 91 1.58 10.43 3.99
C LEU A 91 1.72 11.23 5.27
N VAL A 92 1.10 10.76 6.33
CA VAL A 92 1.21 11.35 7.67
C VAL A 92 2.13 10.47 8.50
N THR A 93 3.32 10.97 8.81
CA THR A 93 4.32 10.17 9.51
C THR A 93 5.32 11.03 10.27
N HIS A 94 5.84 10.47 11.36
CA HIS A 94 7.01 10.96 12.08
C HIS A 94 8.29 10.22 11.68
N ASP A 95 8.17 9.19 10.84
CA ASP A 95 9.28 8.36 10.40
C ASP A 95 10.09 9.08 9.33
N ARG A 96 11.27 9.57 9.71
CA ARG A 96 12.17 10.29 8.80
C ARG A 96 12.73 9.39 7.71
N ASP A 97 12.97 8.13 8.02
CA ASP A 97 13.49 7.18 7.03
C ASP A 97 12.47 6.94 5.93
N LEU A 98 11.21 6.77 6.30
CA LEU A 98 10.15 6.61 5.31
C LEU A 98 10.03 7.85 4.42
N ARG A 99 10.12 9.06 5.01
CA ARG A 99 10.05 10.30 4.24
C ARG A 99 11.18 10.44 3.23
N HIS A 100 12.36 9.93 3.56
CA HIS A 100 13.52 9.98 2.65
C HIS A 100 13.46 8.93 1.55
N ARG A 101 12.78 7.82 1.78
CA ARG A 101 12.73 6.70 0.85
C ARG A 101 11.65 6.83 -0.20
N VAL A 102 10.49 7.43 0.16
CA VAL A 102 9.42 7.66 -0.81
C VAL A 102 9.68 8.95 -1.57
N ARG A 103 9.28 8.96 -2.84
CA ARG A 103 9.37 10.17 -3.66
C ARG A 103 8.27 11.13 -3.25
N LEU A 104 8.67 12.17 -2.55
CA LEU A 104 7.77 13.23 -2.10
C LEU A 104 7.91 14.44 -3.02
N THR A 105 6.78 15.00 -3.43
CA THR A 105 6.76 16.25 -4.19
C THR A 105 6.60 17.46 -3.29
N ARG A 106 5.96 17.28 -2.13
CA ARG A 106 5.77 18.34 -1.15
C ARG A 106 5.80 17.75 0.26
N THR A 107 6.32 18.52 1.19
CA THR A 107 6.28 18.17 2.61
C THR A 107 5.67 19.32 3.39
N LEU A 108 4.63 19.00 4.16
CA LEU A 108 3.98 19.95 5.07
C LEU A 108 4.30 19.53 6.49
N GLU A 109 4.67 20.50 7.32
CA GLU A 109 4.93 20.27 8.72
C GLU A 109 3.85 20.97 9.53
N LEU A 110 3.21 20.23 10.43
CA LEU A 110 2.20 20.74 11.33
C LEU A 110 2.78 20.80 12.73
N ASP A 111 2.87 22.00 13.28
CA ASP A 111 3.39 22.23 14.62
C ASP A 111 2.50 23.23 15.35
N ALA A 112 1.95 22.80 16.49
CA ALA A 112 1.12 23.62 17.36
C ALA A 112 0.00 24.37 16.62
N GLY A 113 -0.62 23.72 15.66
CA GLY A 113 -1.71 24.28 14.87
C GLY A 113 -1.26 25.14 13.68
N THR A 114 0.06 25.23 13.45
CA THR A 114 0.63 25.97 12.32
C THR A 114 1.08 24.99 11.25
N VAL A 115 0.76 25.27 9.99
CA VAL A 115 1.20 24.48 8.85
C VAL A 115 2.27 25.25 8.09
N SER A 116 3.40 24.60 7.84
CA SER A 116 4.47 25.15 7.02
C SER A 116 4.91 24.14 5.98
N GLU A 117 5.36 24.65 4.81
CA GLU A 117 5.85 23.79 3.72
C GLU A 117 7.38 23.72 3.78
N ARG A 118 7.91 22.49 3.74
CA ARG A 118 9.34 22.25 3.60
C ARG A 118 9.65 21.80 2.17
N ARG A 119 10.73 22.31 1.65
CA ARG A 119 11.24 21.90 0.34
C ARG A 119 12.58 21.19 0.47
#